data_7526e07840a39dfa2f0d14fbd2456d27
#
_entry.id   7526e07840a39dfa2f0d14fbd2456d27
#
_cell.length_a   1.000
_cell.length_b   1.000
_cell.length_c   1.000
_cell.angle_alpha   90.00
_cell.angle_beta   90.00
_cell.angle_gamma   90.00
#
_symmetry.space_group_name_H-M   'P 1'
#
loop_
_entity.id
_entity.type
_entity.pdbx_description
1 polymer ?
#
loop_
_entity_poly.entity_id
_entity_poly.type
_entity_poly.pdbx_seq_one_letter_code
_entity_poly.pdbx_strand_id
1 'polypeptide(L)'
;MNRLAHYLRMCYRLTLNADKQEETLWKEMKKFHLRQDYPSGIYEKEKTISATLKLTEYKSETFSYSLVFGQYYCNVRLIRSYPEELSPEIFILTTHLNNILIEGGVSVDTEEQCVEYTIRKDILVTLLYPGFIYERINRHYKVAKRLHQAFTRLINENEAPALIVADILKSLEKEEK
;
A
#
# COMPACT_ATOMS: atom_id res chain seq x y z
N MET A 1 24.47 -13.26 0.31
CA MET A 1 24.88 -11.98 -0.31
C MET A 1 26.03 -11.39 0.51
N ASN A 2 27.17 -11.02 -0.10
CA ASN A 2 28.33 -10.51 0.62
C ASN A 2 27.97 -9.14 1.25
N ARG A 3 28.12 -9.00 2.58
CA ARG A 3 27.79 -7.78 3.35
C ARG A 3 28.54 -6.56 2.81
N LEU A 4 29.80 -6.71 2.42
CA LEU A 4 30.61 -5.64 1.85
C LEU A 4 30.03 -5.13 0.53
N ALA A 5 29.66 -6.04 -0.39
CA ALA A 5 29.05 -5.66 -1.66
C ALA A 5 27.69 -4.94 -1.48
N HIS A 6 26.92 -5.31 -0.47
CA HIS A 6 25.69 -4.63 -0.10
C HIS A 6 25.98 -3.21 0.39
N TYR A 7 26.91 -3.05 1.31
CA TYR A 7 27.31 -1.75 1.85
C TYR A 7 27.84 -0.81 0.77
N LEU A 8 28.73 -1.27 -0.10
CA LEU A 8 29.25 -0.48 -1.21
C LEU A 8 28.15 -0.03 -2.17
N ARG A 9 27.17 -0.88 -2.42
CA ARG A 9 26.01 -0.53 -3.26
C ARG A 9 25.14 0.55 -2.59
N MET A 10 24.95 0.47 -1.27
CA MET A 10 24.22 1.51 -0.52
C MET A 10 24.97 2.85 -0.60
N CYS A 11 26.26 2.86 -0.34
CA CYS A 11 27.10 4.07 -0.45
C CYS A 11 27.02 4.68 -1.85
N TYR A 12 27.14 3.88 -2.89
CA TYR A 12 27.00 4.34 -4.28
C TYR A 12 25.63 4.96 -4.53
N ARG A 13 24.53 4.37 -4.04
CA ARG A 13 23.18 4.91 -4.23
C ARG A 13 22.98 6.25 -3.56
N LEU A 14 23.64 6.50 -2.43
CA LEU A 14 23.64 7.80 -1.73
C LEU A 14 24.33 8.92 -2.54
N THR A 15 25.28 8.57 -3.42
CA THR A 15 25.97 9.56 -4.26
C THR A 15 25.24 9.90 -5.56
N LEU A 16 24.16 9.18 -5.87
CA LEU A 16 23.36 9.46 -7.07
C LEU A 16 22.54 10.74 -6.90
N ASN A 17 22.43 11.53 -7.97
CA ASN A 17 21.47 12.65 -7.99
C ASN A 17 20.02 12.11 -8.03
N ALA A 18 19.05 12.97 -7.77
CA ALA A 18 17.63 12.60 -7.65
C ALA A 18 17.10 11.84 -8.90
N ASP A 19 17.43 12.31 -10.10
CA ASP A 19 16.99 11.67 -11.35
C ASP A 19 17.52 10.24 -11.50
N LYS A 20 18.80 10.02 -11.16
CA LYS A 20 19.41 8.69 -11.19
C LYS A 20 18.89 7.77 -10.09
N GLN A 21 18.57 8.31 -8.92
CA GLN A 21 17.91 7.57 -7.84
C GLN A 21 16.55 7.08 -8.30
N GLU A 22 15.73 7.96 -8.87
CA GLU A 22 14.41 7.64 -9.39
C GLU A 22 14.48 6.60 -10.52
N GLU A 23 15.39 6.79 -11.48
CA GLU A 23 15.58 5.83 -12.58
C GLU A 23 16.04 4.44 -12.08
N THR A 24 16.91 4.43 -11.07
CA THR A 24 17.38 3.18 -10.46
C THR A 24 16.24 2.47 -9.74
N LEU A 25 15.43 3.19 -8.97
CA LEU A 25 14.26 2.63 -8.30
C LEU A 25 13.22 2.12 -9.30
N TRP A 26 12.96 2.88 -10.38
CA TRP A 26 12.05 2.46 -11.44
C TRP A 26 12.47 1.13 -12.09
N LYS A 27 13.76 0.95 -12.38
CA LYS A 27 14.30 -0.31 -12.91
C LYS A 27 14.10 -1.48 -11.92
N GLU A 28 14.32 -1.25 -10.63
CA GLU A 28 14.12 -2.30 -9.60
C GLU A 28 12.63 -2.65 -9.45
N MET A 29 11.73 -1.68 -9.50
CA MET A 29 10.27 -1.91 -9.45
C MET A 29 9.80 -2.75 -10.62
N LYS A 30 10.18 -2.39 -11.86
CA LYS A 30 9.83 -3.18 -13.06
C LYS A 30 10.37 -4.61 -12.97
N LYS A 31 11.63 -4.77 -12.60
CA LYS A 31 12.26 -6.09 -12.44
C LYS A 31 11.52 -6.93 -11.41
N PHE A 32 11.04 -6.32 -10.33
CA PHE A 32 10.27 -7.01 -9.31
C PHE A 32 8.93 -7.50 -9.88
N HIS A 33 8.12 -6.62 -10.48
CA HIS A 33 6.81 -6.99 -11.02
C HIS A 33 6.90 -8.06 -12.13
N LEU A 34 7.88 -7.96 -13.00
CA LEU A 34 8.11 -8.96 -14.05
C LEU A 34 8.50 -10.34 -13.50
N ARG A 35 9.12 -10.40 -12.32
CA ARG A 35 9.49 -11.67 -11.67
C ARG A 35 8.36 -12.35 -10.93
N GLN A 36 7.34 -11.60 -10.52
CA GLN A 36 6.24 -12.12 -9.71
C GLN A 36 5.07 -12.62 -10.55
N ASP A 37 5.13 -12.43 -11.88
CA ASP A 37 4.08 -12.84 -12.83
C ASP A 37 2.68 -12.30 -12.45
N TYR A 38 2.64 -11.12 -11.82
CA TYR A 38 1.38 -10.45 -11.54
C TYR A 38 0.77 -9.91 -12.84
N PRO A 39 -0.56 -10.01 -13.02
CA PRO A 39 -1.24 -9.24 -14.07
C PRO A 39 -0.95 -7.75 -13.84
N SER A 40 -0.06 -7.17 -14.63
CA SER A 40 0.39 -5.80 -14.43
C SER A 40 0.51 -5.06 -15.77
N GLY A 41 0.13 -3.76 -15.73
CA GLY A 41 0.44 -2.79 -16.78
C GLY A 41 1.62 -1.93 -16.33
N ILE A 42 2.58 -1.70 -17.23
CA ILE A 42 3.74 -0.81 -16.99
C ILE A 42 3.59 0.42 -17.86
N TYR A 43 3.50 1.59 -17.24
CA TYR A 43 3.34 2.89 -17.87
C TYR A 43 4.64 3.68 -17.70
N GLU A 44 5.50 3.63 -18.73
CA GLU A 44 6.87 4.15 -18.67
C GLU A 44 6.94 5.67 -18.48
N LYS A 45 6.05 6.43 -19.15
CA LYS A 45 6.04 7.89 -19.07
C LYS A 45 5.66 8.40 -17.68
N GLU A 46 4.65 7.78 -17.10
CA GLU A 46 4.11 8.11 -15.78
C GLU A 46 4.89 7.44 -14.65
N LYS A 47 5.87 6.59 -14.97
CA LYS A 47 6.59 5.74 -14.02
C LYS A 47 5.64 5.05 -13.04
N THR A 48 4.59 4.45 -13.60
CA THR A 48 3.52 3.79 -12.85
C THR A 48 3.40 2.32 -13.27
N ILE A 49 3.23 1.46 -12.29
CA ILE A 49 2.90 0.05 -12.48
C ILE A 49 1.55 -0.19 -11.83
N SER A 50 0.60 -0.71 -12.59
CA SER A 50 -0.71 -1.15 -12.09
C SER A 50 -0.74 -2.66 -12.00
N ALA A 51 -0.95 -3.21 -10.82
CA ALA A 51 -1.06 -4.65 -10.61
C ALA A 51 -2.44 -4.99 -10.04
N THR A 52 -3.13 -5.96 -10.63
CA THR A 52 -4.42 -6.44 -10.14
C THR A 52 -4.21 -7.57 -9.14
N LEU A 53 -4.66 -7.38 -7.91
CA LEU A 53 -4.51 -8.33 -6.81
C LEU A 53 -5.88 -8.65 -6.20
N LYS A 54 -6.06 -9.90 -5.76
CA LYS A 54 -7.30 -10.34 -5.11
C LYS A 54 -7.37 -9.85 -3.67
N LEU A 55 -8.38 -9.06 -3.34
CA LEU A 55 -8.69 -8.70 -1.95
C LEU A 55 -9.48 -9.78 -1.23
N THR A 56 -10.44 -10.40 -1.95
CA THR A 56 -11.23 -11.55 -1.49
C THR A 56 -11.28 -12.61 -2.61
N GLU A 57 -11.97 -13.72 -2.37
CA GLU A 57 -12.20 -14.74 -3.39
C GLU A 57 -12.91 -14.18 -4.63
N TYR A 58 -13.83 -13.23 -4.43
CA TYR A 58 -14.70 -12.67 -5.47
C TYR A 58 -14.32 -11.25 -5.89
N LYS A 59 -13.39 -10.59 -5.19
CA LYS A 59 -13.04 -9.20 -5.45
C LYS A 59 -11.55 -9.02 -5.72
N SER A 60 -11.25 -8.42 -6.86
CA SER A 60 -9.91 -7.97 -7.22
C SER A 60 -9.88 -6.46 -7.34
N GLU A 61 -8.79 -5.83 -6.90
CA GLU A 61 -8.56 -4.39 -7.03
C GLU A 61 -7.20 -4.09 -7.62
N THR A 62 -7.10 -2.92 -8.22
CA THR A 62 -5.85 -2.44 -8.82
C THR A 62 -5.02 -1.74 -7.75
N PHE A 63 -3.79 -2.22 -7.60
CA PHE A 63 -2.73 -1.57 -6.84
C PHE A 63 -1.86 -0.78 -7.80
N SER A 64 -1.78 0.53 -7.60
CA SER A 64 -0.92 1.41 -8.37
C SER A 64 0.36 1.70 -7.59
N TYR A 65 1.49 1.44 -8.22
CA TYR A 65 2.83 1.75 -7.69
C TYR A 65 3.47 2.76 -8.62
N SER A 66 3.78 3.94 -8.12
CA SER A 66 4.30 5.03 -8.94
C SER A 66 5.47 5.76 -8.28
N LEU A 67 6.26 6.44 -9.12
CA LEU A 67 7.27 7.39 -8.68
C LEU A 67 6.80 8.78 -9.08
N VAL A 68 6.44 9.59 -8.09
CA VAL A 68 5.87 10.91 -8.29
C VAL A 68 6.54 11.91 -7.36
N PHE A 69 7.05 13.00 -7.89
CA PHE A 69 7.69 14.10 -7.14
C PHE A 69 8.75 13.63 -6.12
N GLY A 70 9.62 12.72 -6.52
CA GLY A 70 10.68 12.20 -5.64
C GLY A 70 10.20 11.24 -4.57
N GLN A 71 8.97 10.73 -4.67
CA GLN A 71 8.38 9.78 -3.75
C GLN A 71 7.95 8.48 -4.45
N TYR A 72 8.17 7.38 -3.76
CA TYR A 72 7.49 6.11 -4.04
C TYR A 72 6.07 6.17 -3.48
N TYR A 73 5.12 5.83 -4.30
CA TYR A 73 3.71 5.92 -4.01
C TYR A 73 3.02 4.58 -4.27
N CYS A 74 2.24 4.09 -3.33
CA CYS A 74 1.36 2.96 -3.55
C CYS A 74 -0.06 3.36 -3.16
N ASN A 75 -1.02 3.11 -4.04
CA ASN A 75 -2.43 3.37 -3.81
C ASN A 75 -3.29 2.16 -4.17
N VAL A 76 -4.33 1.92 -3.39
CA VAL A 76 -5.36 0.93 -3.65
C VAL A 76 -6.73 1.44 -3.19
N ARG A 77 -7.74 1.30 -4.05
CA ARG A 77 -9.12 1.61 -3.71
C ARG A 77 -9.72 0.43 -2.95
N LEU A 78 -9.96 0.61 -1.64
CA LEU A 78 -10.50 -0.42 -0.76
C LEU A 78 -12.00 -0.64 -1.01
N ILE A 79 -12.73 0.47 -1.10
CA ILE A 79 -14.18 0.51 -1.33
C ILE A 79 -14.43 1.46 -2.49
N ARG A 80 -15.17 1.01 -3.50
CA ARG A 80 -15.48 1.81 -4.70
C ARG A 80 -16.61 2.77 -4.50
N SER A 81 -17.59 2.37 -3.67
CA SER A 81 -18.70 3.22 -3.27
C SER A 81 -19.30 2.72 -1.98
N TYR A 82 -19.85 3.62 -1.19
CA TYR A 82 -20.62 3.33 0.03
C TYR A 82 -21.85 4.21 0.11
N PRO A 83 -22.92 3.78 0.83
CA PRO A 83 -24.12 4.61 1.04
C PRO A 83 -23.77 5.89 1.81
N GLU A 84 -24.31 7.02 1.40
CA GLU A 84 -24.01 8.33 1.99
C GLU A 84 -24.36 8.39 3.50
N GLU A 85 -25.43 7.71 3.89
CA GLU A 85 -25.85 7.59 5.29
C GLU A 85 -24.82 6.94 6.22
N LEU A 86 -23.87 6.16 5.66
CA LEU A 86 -22.77 5.54 6.42
C LEU A 86 -21.53 6.43 6.53
N SER A 87 -21.55 7.63 5.95
CA SER A 87 -20.38 8.53 5.98
C SER A 87 -19.85 8.77 7.39
N PRO A 88 -20.66 9.03 8.43
CA PRO A 88 -20.15 9.24 9.79
C PRO A 88 -19.38 8.02 10.32
N GLU A 89 -19.93 6.82 10.16
CA GLU A 89 -19.31 5.56 10.61
C GLU A 89 -18.04 5.25 9.83
N ILE A 90 -18.02 5.52 8.52
CA ILE A 90 -16.83 5.41 7.66
C ILE A 90 -15.72 6.32 8.17
N PHE A 91 -16.01 7.58 8.51
CA PHE A 91 -15.02 8.50 9.08
C PHE A 91 -14.52 8.06 10.45
N ILE A 92 -15.41 7.58 11.33
CA ILE A 92 -15.03 7.05 12.63
C ILE A 92 -14.09 5.84 12.46
N LEU A 93 -14.47 4.87 11.64
CA LEU A 93 -13.64 3.70 11.36
C LEU A 93 -12.28 4.10 10.77
N THR A 94 -12.28 5.00 9.78
CA THR A 94 -11.05 5.52 9.15
C THR A 94 -10.11 6.14 10.17
N THR A 95 -10.63 6.97 11.08
CA THR A 95 -9.85 7.61 12.14
C THR A 95 -9.21 6.59 13.07
N HIS A 96 -9.98 5.60 13.51
CA HIS A 96 -9.45 4.53 14.36
C HIS A 96 -8.40 3.69 13.65
N LEU A 97 -8.62 3.32 12.39
CA LEU A 97 -7.66 2.54 11.61
C LEU A 97 -6.36 3.32 11.39
N ASN A 98 -6.42 4.62 11.09
CA ASN A 98 -5.24 5.46 10.93
C ASN A 98 -4.41 5.58 12.22
N ASN A 99 -5.02 5.49 13.39
CA ASN A 99 -4.31 5.51 14.67
C ASN A 99 -3.52 4.22 14.95
N ILE A 100 -3.85 3.11 14.30
CA ILE A 100 -3.18 1.81 14.50
C ILE A 100 -2.30 1.41 13.32
N LEU A 101 -2.39 2.09 12.18
CA LEU A 101 -1.53 1.84 11.03
C LEU A 101 -0.11 2.32 11.29
N ILE A 102 0.86 1.43 11.12
CA ILE A 102 2.30 1.76 11.23
C ILE A 102 2.78 2.50 9.98
N GLU A 103 2.23 2.17 8.81
CA GLU A 103 2.62 2.76 7.52
C GLU A 103 1.38 3.08 6.69
N GLY A 104 1.44 4.22 5.99
CA GLY A 104 0.37 4.68 5.12
C GLY A 104 -0.79 5.29 5.87
N GLY A 105 -1.88 5.50 5.16
CA GLY A 105 -3.11 6.07 5.70
C GLY A 105 -4.31 5.71 4.84
N VAL A 106 -5.45 5.68 5.47
CA VAL A 106 -6.75 5.55 4.82
C VAL A 106 -7.33 6.94 4.61
N SER A 107 -7.81 7.23 3.42
CA SER A 107 -8.53 8.45 3.07
C SER A 107 -9.93 8.12 2.57
N VAL A 108 -10.84 9.03 2.81
CA VAL A 108 -12.23 8.98 2.36
C VAL A 108 -12.42 10.09 1.34
N ASP A 109 -12.85 9.74 0.14
CA ASP A 109 -13.31 10.68 -0.86
C ASP A 109 -14.84 10.76 -0.75
N THR A 110 -15.34 11.92 -0.33
CA THR A 110 -16.78 12.16 -0.13
C THR A 110 -17.52 12.45 -1.42
N GLU A 111 -16.83 12.96 -2.44
CA GLU A 111 -17.44 13.23 -3.75
C GLU A 111 -17.64 11.92 -4.53
N GLU A 112 -16.63 11.06 -4.56
CA GLU A 112 -16.72 9.75 -5.18
C GLU A 112 -17.30 8.66 -4.25
N GLN A 113 -17.53 8.99 -2.97
CA GLN A 113 -17.99 8.04 -1.94
C GLN A 113 -17.12 6.77 -1.90
N CYS A 114 -15.82 6.94 -1.97
CA CYS A 114 -14.87 5.83 -1.98
C CYS A 114 -13.86 5.92 -0.82
N VAL A 115 -13.23 4.78 -0.53
CA VAL A 115 -12.19 4.68 0.50
C VAL A 115 -10.92 4.14 -0.14
N GLU A 116 -9.80 4.83 0.10
CA GLU A 116 -8.51 4.48 -0.44
C GLU A 116 -7.47 4.28 0.66
N TYR A 117 -6.54 3.36 0.44
CA TYR A 117 -5.35 3.18 1.26
C TYR A 117 -4.12 3.59 0.47
N THR A 118 -3.33 4.48 1.04
CA THR A 118 -2.19 5.10 0.38
C THR A 118 -0.93 5.00 1.24
N ILE A 119 0.19 4.70 0.61
CA ILE A 119 1.53 4.74 1.22
C ILE A 119 2.41 5.67 0.40
N ARG A 120 3.19 6.50 1.10
CA ARG A 120 4.21 7.37 0.52
C ARG A 120 5.54 7.11 1.21
N LYS A 121 6.62 7.03 0.45
CA LYS A 121 7.99 6.90 0.97
C LYS A 121 8.94 7.68 0.10
N ASP A 122 9.92 8.27 0.73
CA ASP A 122 11.05 8.87 0.02
C ASP A 122 11.76 7.84 -0.87
N ILE A 123 12.12 8.26 -2.09
CA ILE A 123 12.79 7.39 -3.06
C ILE A 123 14.12 6.88 -2.51
N LEU A 124 14.90 7.74 -1.86
CA LEU A 124 16.19 7.37 -1.31
C LEU A 124 16.05 6.28 -0.24
N VAL A 125 15.11 6.45 0.69
CA VAL A 125 14.83 5.43 1.72
C VAL A 125 14.41 4.10 1.10
N THR A 126 13.60 4.14 0.06
CA THR A 126 13.15 2.94 -0.66
C THR A 126 14.30 2.29 -1.43
N LEU A 127 15.19 3.10 -2.03
CA LEU A 127 16.31 2.65 -2.82
C LEU A 127 17.44 2.03 -1.99
N LEU A 128 17.67 2.51 -0.77
CA LEU A 128 18.69 1.96 0.14
C LEU A 128 18.41 0.49 0.48
N TYR A 129 17.14 0.10 0.51
CA TYR A 129 16.70 -1.25 0.84
C TYR A 129 15.81 -1.85 -0.25
N PRO A 130 16.30 -2.12 -1.47
CA PRO A 130 15.46 -2.55 -2.59
C PRO A 130 14.82 -3.92 -2.40
N GLY A 131 15.35 -4.77 -1.53
CA GLY A 131 14.69 -6.00 -1.09
C GLY A 131 13.36 -5.73 -0.39
N PHE A 132 13.22 -4.57 0.23
CA PHE A 132 11.98 -4.13 0.85
C PHE A 132 10.86 -3.80 -0.14
N ILE A 133 11.14 -3.57 -1.42
CA ILE A 133 10.06 -3.38 -2.39
C ILE A 133 9.15 -4.61 -2.38
N TYR A 134 9.74 -5.80 -2.43
CA TYR A 134 8.99 -7.07 -2.36
C TYR A 134 8.25 -7.23 -1.04
N GLU A 135 8.96 -7.07 0.08
CA GLU A 135 8.38 -7.20 1.42
C GLU A 135 7.29 -6.16 1.64
N ARG A 136 7.49 -4.92 1.17
CA ARG A 136 6.50 -3.84 1.27
C ARG A 136 5.27 -4.12 0.43
N ILE A 137 5.40 -4.53 -0.83
CA ILE A 137 4.25 -4.85 -1.66
C ILE A 137 3.41 -5.95 -1.00
N ASN A 138 4.03 -7.00 -0.48
CA ASN A 138 3.32 -8.05 0.26
C ASN A 138 2.67 -7.51 1.54
N ARG A 139 3.36 -6.63 2.27
CA ARG A 139 2.79 -5.99 3.47
C ARG A 139 1.61 -5.10 3.11
N HIS A 140 1.74 -4.25 2.08
CA HIS A 140 0.65 -3.39 1.59
C HIS A 140 -0.56 -4.21 1.19
N TYR A 141 -0.34 -5.31 0.48
CA TYR A 141 -1.41 -6.23 0.11
C TYR A 141 -2.11 -6.84 1.32
N LYS A 142 -1.38 -7.32 2.32
CA LYS A 142 -1.95 -7.86 3.56
C LYS A 142 -2.75 -6.80 4.33
N VAL A 143 -2.19 -5.59 4.45
CA VAL A 143 -2.88 -4.46 5.12
C VAL A 143 -4.14 -4.09 4.34
N ALA A 144 -4.06 -3.90 3.03
CA ALA A 144 -5.21 -3.56 2.20
C ALA A 144 -6.34 -4.61 2.30
N LYS A 145 -6.00 -5.90 2.35
CA LYS A 145 -7.00 -6.96 2.59
C LYS A 145 -7.73 -6.80 3.91
N ARG A 146 -7.00 -6.55 5.00
CA ARG A 146 -7.59 -6.34 6.34
C ARG A 146 -8.48 -5.09 6.37
N LEU A 147 -7.99 -4.00 5.79
CA LEU A 147 -8.75 -2.76 5.71
C LEU A 147 -10.02 -2.94 4.88
N HIS A 148 -9.91 -3.60 3.71
CA HIS A 148 -11.07 -3.92 2.90
C HIS A 148 -12.10 -4.76 3.67
N GLN A 149 -11.68 -5.78 4.41
CA GLN A 149 -12.56 -6.58 5.26
C GLN A 149 -13.23 -5.74 6.35
N ALA A 150 -12.49 -4.82 7.00
CA ALA A 150 -13.03 -3.93 8.02
C ALA A 150 -14.18 -3.06 7.47
N PHE A 151 -13.96 -2.40 6.33
CA PHE A 151 -15.00 -1.59 5.70
C PHE A 151 -16.16 -2.44 5.15
N THR A 152 -15.90 -3.64 4.69
CA THR A 152 -16.95 -4.56 4.24
C THR A 152 -17.87 -4.98 5.39
N ARG A 153 -17.34 -5.26 6.58
CA ARG A 153 -18.11 -5.53 7.80
C ARG A 153 -18.99 -4.34 8.18
N LEU A 154 -18.43 -3.14 8.16
CA LEU A 154 -19.20 -1.93 8.42
C LEU A 154 -20.36 -1.76 7.43
N ILE A 155 -20.07 -1.87 6.13
CA ILE A 155 -21.04 -1.54 5.07
C ILE A 155 -22.10 -2.63 4.91
N ASN A 156 -21.71 -3.90 4.94
CA ASN A 156 -22.60 -5.03 4.61
C ASN A 156 -23.26 -5.65 5.86
N GLU A 157 -22.57 -5.59 7.01
CA GLU A 157 -23.01 -6.25 8.24
C GLU A 157 -23.47 -5.21 9.29
N ASN A 158 -23.36 -3.92 8.97
CA ASN A 158 -23.69 -2.80 9.87
C ASN A 158 -23.02 -2.92 11.25
N GLU A 159 -21.80 -3.45 11.27
CA GLU A 159 -21.05 -3.67 12.51
C GLU A 159 -20.43 -2.37 13.01
N ALA A 160 -20.52 -2.12 14.32
CA ALA A 160 -20.00 -0.91 14.92
C ALA A 160 -18.48 -0.75 14.74
N PRO A 161 -17.94 0.41 14.35
CA PRO A 161 -16.51 0.65 14.14
C PRO A 161 -15.63 0.20 15.31
N ALA A 162 -16.07 0.41 16.55
CA ALA A 162 -15.33 0.02 17.74
C ALA A 162 -15.11 -1.50 17.87
N LEU A 163 -16.08 -2.31 17.47
CA LEU A 163 -15.97 -3.76 17.50
C LEU A 163 -15.01 -4.25 16.43
N ILE A 164 -15.09 -3.69 15.22
CA ILE A 164 -14.19 -4.00 14.10
C ILE A 164 -12.74 -3.74 14.51
N VAL A 165 -12.46 -2.58 15.09
CA VAL A 165 -11.12 -2.19 15.54
C VAL A 165 -10.62 -3.09 16.67
N ALA A 166 -11.48 -3.42 17.65
CA ALA A 166 -11.12 -4.33 18.74
C ALA A 166 -10.68 -5.71 18.23
N ASP A 167 -11.38 -6.24 17.21
CA ASP A 167 -11.01 -7.53 16.60
C ASP A 167 -9.70 -7.47 15.82
N ILE A 168 -9.45 -6.37 15.11
CA ILE A 168 -8.18 -6.15 14.42
C ILE A 168 -7.03 -6.14 15.43
N LEU A 169 -7.15 -5.40 16.52
CA LEU A 169 -6.12 -5.34 17.56
C LEU A 169 -5.84 -6.72 18.18
N LYS A 170 -6.89 -7.48 18.52
CA LYS A 170 -6.74 -8.87 19.00
C LYS A 170 -6.04 -9.78 18.00
N SER A 171 -6.25 -9.58 16.70
CA SER A 171 -5.60 -10.38 15.67
C SER A 171 -4.12 -10.06 15.55
N LEU A 172 -3.73 -8.79 15.69
CA LEU A 172 -2.34 -8.35 15.67
C LEU A 172 -1.55 -8.90 16.86
N GLU A 173 -2.12 -8.89 18.07
CA GLU A 173 -1.50 -9.45 19.28
C GLU A 173 -1.21 -10.97 19.18
N LYS A 174 -2.01 -11.70 18.39
CA LYS A 174 -1.80 -13.13 18.14
C LYS A 174 -0.70 -13.44 17.12
N GLU A 175 -0.40 -12.51 16.22
CA GLU A 175 0.65 -12.68 15.22
C GLU A 175 2.05 -12.34 15.76
N GLU A 176 2.14 -11.61 16.88
CA GLU A 176 3.40 -11.27 17.54
C GLU A 176 3.89 -12.35 18.53
N LYS A 177 3.08 -13.36 18.80
CA LYS A 177 3.42 -14.52 19.65
C LYS A 177 3.77 -15.74 18.82
#